data_7868b5dd86e67e15829e2fbc4763e74f
#
_entry.id   7868b5dd86e67e15829e2fbc4763e74f
#
_cell.length_a   1.000
_cell.length_b   1.000
_cell.length_c   1.000
_cell.angle_alpha   90.00
_cell.angle_beta   90.00
_cell.angle_gamma   90.00
#
_symmetry.space_group_name_H-M   'P 1'
#
loop_
_entity.id
_entity.type
_entity.pdbx_description
1 polymer ?
#
loop_
_entity_poly.entity_id
_entity_poly.type
_entity_poly.pdbx_seq_one_letter_code
_entity_poly.pdbx_strand_id
1 'polypeptide(L)'
;MQDLGTLGGSLSEAYGVSADGSTTVGYSHNSTGQVRAFRWTQATGMQDLGTLGGESKALSASGDGSVVVGYSTYAGHPAHRAFRWTQATGLQDLNIAYASLLTPYSYLSQANAISPNGRYIVGVGYNAAAGRSEAFLLDTMNPVPEPASLIALGAGLAGLVGLRRRKQA
;
A
#
# COMPACT_ATOMS: atom_id res chain seq x y z
N MET A 1 24.63 -13.40 -14.89
CA MET A 1 23.74 -13.58 -13.72
C MET A 1 24.41 -12.85 -12.56
N GLN A 2 23.66 -12.03 -11.83
CA GLN A 2 24.13 -11.32 -10.64
C GLN A 2 23.48 -11.95 -9.41
N ASP A 3 24.28 -12.29 -8.41
CA ASP A 3 23.79 -12.69 -7.09
C ASP A 3 23.43 -11.43 -6.28
N LEU A 4 22.22 -11.39 -5.71
CA LEU A 4 21.73 -10.26 -4.94
C LEU A 4 21.99 -10.43 -3.43
N GLY A 5 22.47 -11.62 -2.99
CA GLY A 5 22.69 -11.95 -1.60
C GLY A 5 21.40 -12.24 -0.81
N THR A 6 21.51 -12.13 0.53
CA THR A 6 20.39 -12.32 1.48
C THR A 6 20.43 -11.24 2.57
N LEU A 7 19.38 -11.19 3.40
CA LEU A 7 19.37 -10.38 4.63
C LEU A 7 20.08 -11.07 5.82
N GLY A 8 21.03 -11.97 5.51
CA GLY A 8 21.82 -12.71 6.50
C GLY A 8 21.31 -14.11 6.79
N GLY A 9 20.23 -14.55 6.16
CA GLY A 9 19.69 -15.90 6.22
C GLY A 9 20.12 -16.76 5.03
N SER A 10 19.45 -17.91 4.85
CA SER A 10 19.83 -18.96 3.87
C SER A 10 19.07 -18.89 2.54
N LEU A 11 18.09 -17.97 2.40
CA LEU A 11 17.21 -17.93 1.23
C LEU A 11 16.86 -16.49 0.86
N SER A 12 16.83 -16.20 -0.44
CA SER A 12 16.18 -15.03 -1.01
C SER A 12 15.52 -15.40 -2.34
N GLU A 13 14.37 -14.76 -2.63
CA GLU A 13 13.65 -14.91 -3.89
C GLU A 13 13.24 -13.54 -4.41
N ALA A 14 13.49 -13.27 -5.69
CA ALA A 14 13.10 -12.04 -6.38
C ALA A 14 11.77 -12.26 -7.13
N TYR A 15 10.83 -11.32 -6.99
CA TYR A 15 9.51 -11.38 -7.61
C TYR A 15 9.25 -10.25 -8.61
N GLY A 16 9.94 -9.14 -8.47
CA GLY A 16 9.73 -7.98 -9.33
C GLY A 16 11.01 -7.19 -9.57
N VAL A 17 11.01 -6.47 -10.68
CA VAL A 17 12.06 -5.54 -11.07
C VAL A 17 11.43 -4.27 -11.59
N SER A 18 12.04 -3.10 -11.31
CA SER A 18 11.62 -1.81 -11.85
C SER A 18 11.80 -1.74 -13.36
N ALA A 19 11.08 -0.84 -14.05
CA ALA A 19 11.11 -0.74 -15.51
C ALA A 19 12.50 -0.38 -16.05
N ASP A 20 13.31 0.34 -15.28
CA ASP A 20 14.68 0.70 -15.60
C ASP A 20 15.72 -0.36 -15.20
N GLY A 21 15.29 -1.46 -14.57
CA GLY A 21 16.15 -2.53 -14.09
C GLY A 21 17.01 -2.19 -12.87
N SER A 22 16.89 -0.99 -12.29
CA SER A 22 17.75 -0.50 -11.20
C SER A 22 17.36 -1.06 -9.83
N THR A 23 16.11 -1.49 -9.66
CA THR A 23 15.57 -1.99 -8.39
C THR A 23 14.97 -3.38 -8.55
N THR A 24 15.37 -4.31 -7.70
CA THR A 24 14.77 -5.65 -7.59
C THR A 24 14.10 -5.79 -6.23
N VAL A 25 12.93 -6.44 -6.19
CA VAL A 25 12.15 -6.65 -4.95
C VAL A 25 11.74 -8.11 -4.80
N GLY A 26 11.55 -8.53 -3.55
CA GLY A 26 11.19 -9.90 -3.23
C GLY A 26 11.15 -10.14 -1.73
N TYR A 27 11.52 -11.31 -1.29
CA TYR A 27 11.71 -11.59 0.12
C TYR A 27 13.04 -12.32 0.38
N SER A 28 13.53 -12.19 1.59
CA SER A 28 14.71 -12.91 2.08
C SER A 28 14.52 -13.33 3.52
N HIS A 29 15.16 -14.41 3.90
CA HIS A 29 15.34 -14.73 5.30
C HIS A 29 16.42 -13.81 5.89
N ASN A 30 16.14 -13.23 7.07
CA ASN A 30 17.15 -12.52 7.85
C ASN A 30 18.00 -13.51 8.68
N SER A 31 18.98 -13.02 9.43
CA SER A 31 19.87 -13.84 10.26
C SER A 31 19.18 -14.66 11.36
N THR A 32 17.91 -14.31 11.70
CA THR A 32 17.08 -15.06 12.67
C THR A 32 16.08 -16.00 11.99
N GLY A 33 16.14 -16.15 10.65
CA GLY A 33 15.27 -17.01 9.86
C GLY A 33 13.89 -16.42 9.57
N GLN A 34 13.63 -15.15 9.89
CA GLN A 34 12.35 -14.50 9.63
C GLN A 34 12.25 -14.05 8.16
N VAL A 35 11.07 -14.20 7.55
CA VAL A 35 10.77 -13.76 6.19
C VAL A 35 10.56 -12.25 6.14
N ARG A 36 11.37 -11.55 5.34
CA ARG A 36 11.38 -10.10 5.22
C ARG A 36 11.29 -9.68 3.75
N ALA A 37 10.40 -8.75 3.44
CA ALA A 37 10.39 -8.07 2.16
C ALA A 37 11.69 -7.29 1.98
N PHE A 38 12.27 -7.34 0.80
CA PHE A 38 13.46 -6.57 0.47
C PHE A 38 13.27 -5.69 -0.76
N ARG A 39 14.08 -4.64 -0.82
CA ARG A 39 14.41 -3.85 -1.99
C ARG A 39 15.93 -3.91 -2.18
N TRP A 40 16.35 -4.27 -3.36
CA TRP A 40 17.79 -4.31 -3.73
C TRP A 40 18.08 -3.29 -4.81
N THR A 41 19.19 -2.59 -4.69
CA THR A 41 19.79 -1.78 -5.76
C THR A 41 21.30 -1.99 -5.78
N GLN A 42 21.94 -1.71 -6.93
CA GLN A 42 23.40 -1.78 -7.06
C GLN A 42 24.12 -0.90 -6.03
N ALA A 43 23.55 0.25 -5.67
CA ALA A 43 24.19 1.22 -4.77
C ALA A 43 24.09 0.84 -3.29
N THR A 44 22.99 0.20 -2.87
CA THR A 44 22.71 -0.06 -1.44
C THR A 44 22.74 -1.53 -1.05
N GLY A 45 22.78 -2.44 -2.05
CA GLY A 45 22.57 -3.86 -1.79
C GLY A 45 21.13 -4.14 -1.36
N MET A 46 20.94 -5.26 -0.65
CA MET A 46 19.63 -5.70 -0.15
C MET A 46 19.25 -4.95 1.12
N GLN A 47 18.10 -4.27 1.09
CA GLN A 47 17.53 -3.49 2.18
C GLN A 47 16.26 -4.17 2.70
N ASP A 48 16.15 -4.41 4.00
CA ASP A 48 14.92 -4.86 4.66
C ASP A 48 13.89 -3.73 4.68
N LEU A 49 12.68 -4.00 4.20
CA LEU A 49 11.58 -3.03 4.14
C LEU A 49 10.73 -3.01 5.41
N GLY A 50 10.99 -3.92 6.36
CA GLY A 50 10.20 -4.07 7.57
C GLY A 50 8.96 -4.94 7.37
N THR A 51 8.08 -4.92 8.37
CA THR A 51 6.83 -5.70 8.42
C THR A 51 5.74 -4.95 9.19
N LEU A 52 4.51 -5.48 9.16
CA LEU A 52 3.42 -5.08 10.06
C LEU A 52 3.43 -5.86 11.39
N GLY A 53 4.54 -6.55 11.70
CA GLY A 53 4.75 -7.29 12.94
C GLY A 53 4.94 -8.79 12.76
N GLY A 54 4.68 -9.35 11.57
CA GLY A 54 4.93 -10.74 11.20
C GLY A 54 5.89 -10.88 10.02
N GLU A 55 5.57 -11.73 9.07
CA GLU A 55 6.31 -11.88 7.81
C GLU A 55 5.93 -10.80 6.80
N SER A 56 6.83 -10.50 5.85
CA SER A 56 6.52 -9.63 4.73
C SER A 56 7.17 -10.13 3.43
N LYS A 57 6.47 -9.86 2.28
CA LYS A 57 6.99 -10.14 0.94
C LYS A 57 6.65 -8.98 0.01
N ALA A 58 7.64 -8.49 -0.71
CA ALA A 58 7.47 -7.51 -1.78
C ALA A 58 7.21 -8.23 -3.10
N LEU A 59 6.21 -7.79 -3.86
CA LEU A 59 5.76 -8.45 -5.09
C LEU A 59 6.05 -7.63 -6.35
N SER A 60 5.99 -6.31 -6.24
CA SER A 60 6.15 -5.41 -7.39
C SER A 60 6.74 -4.07 -6.97
N ALA A 61 7.40 -3.41 -7.91
CA ALA A 61 7.94 -2.06 -7.76
C ALA A 61 7.44 -1.15 -8.89
N SER A 62 7.34 0.16 -8.61
CA SER A 62 7.11 1.20 -9.62
C SER A 62 8.24 1.24 -10.66
N GLY A 63 8.01 1.97 -11.75
CA GLY A 63 8.98 2.03 -12.87
C GLY A 63 10.36 2.53 -12.48
N ASP A 64 10.44 3.40 -11.50
CA ASP A 64 11.66 3.98 -10.91
C ASP A 64 12.11 3.28 -9.62
N GLY A 65 11.40 2.24 -9.17
CA GLY A 65 11.68 1.51 -7.94
C GLY A 65 11.48 2.31 -6.64
N SER A 66 10.87 3.49 -6.69
CA SER A 66 10.64 4.35 -5.52
C SER A 66 9.49 3.87 -4.64
N VAL A 67 8.53 3.15 -5.23
CA VAL A 67 7.38 2.56 -4.53
C VAL A 67 7.43 1.05 -4.67
N VAL A 68 7.28 0.35 -3.54
CA VAL A 68 7.20 -1.12 -3.49
C VAL A 68 5.87 -1.53 -2.89
N VAL A 69 5.27 -2.59 -3.42
CA VAL A 69 4.00 -3.14 -2.92
C VAL A 69 4.12 -4.64 -2.67
N GLY A 70 3.26 -5.15 -1.79
CA GLY A 70 3.24 -6.55 -1.44
C GLY A 70 2.25 -6.84 -0.32
N TYR A 71 2.60 -7.78 0.54
CA TYR A 71 1.81 -8.11 1.72
C TYR A 71 2.67 -8.38 2.95
N SER A 72 2.07 -8.20 4.12
CA SER A 72 2.65 -8.55 5.41
C SER A 72 1.59 -9.13 6.33
N THR A 73 2.00 -9.94 7.31
CA THR A 73 1.14 -10.39 8.40
C THR A 73 1.39 -9.56 9.65
N TYR A 74 0.42 -9.54 10.57
CA TYR A 74 0.63 -9.06 11.94
C TYR A 74 1.23 -10.15 12.82
N ALA A 75 1.89 -9.75 13.90
CA ALA A 75 2.39 -10.69 14.89
C ALA A 75 1.25 -11.57 15.45
N GLY A 76 1.43 -12.90 15.36
CA GLY A 76 0.44 -13.86 15.87
C GLY A 76 -0.86 -13.98 15.07
N HIS A 77 -0.97 -13.31 13.89
CA HIS A 77 -2.16 -13.36 13.05
C HIS A 77 -1.80 -13.80 11.62
N PRO A 78 -2.41 -14.87 11.08
CA PRO A 78 -2.05 -15.41 9.75
C PRO A 78 -2.61 -14.58 8.58
N ALA A 79 -3.53 -13.64 8.83
CA ALA A 79 -4.14 -12.86 7.76
C ALA A 79 -3.14 -11.89 7.13
N HIS A 80 -3.08 -11.94 5.82
CA HIS A 80 -2.28 -11.00 5.03
C HIS A 80 -2.95 -9.61 4.99
N ARG A 81 -2.11 -8.57 4.93
CA ARG A 81 -2.48 -7.17 4.71
C ARG A 81 -1.63 -6.61 3.59
N ALA A 82 -2.28 -6.01 2.61
CA ALA A 82 -1.59 -5.33 1.53
C ALA A 82 -0.82 -4.13 2.07
N PHE A 83 0.42 -3.97 1.64
CA PHE A 83 1.24 -2.82 2.01
C PHE A 83 1.73 -2.04 0.78
N ARG A 84 2.07 -0.79 1.02
CA ARG A 84 2.88 0.08 0.18
C ARG A 84 4.08 0.56 0.99
N TRP A 85 5.25 0.56 0.37
CA TRP A 85 6.47 1.09 0.97
C TRP A 85 7.06 2.19 0.10
N THR A 86 7.59 3.23 0.73
CA THR A 86 8.47 4.23 0.12
C THR A 86 9.61 4.56 1.08
N GLN A 87 10.71 5.11 0.56
CA GLN A 87 11.84 5.54 1.41
C GLN A 87 11.42 6.59 2.46
N ALA A 88 10.46 7.46 2.14
CA ALA A 88 10.03 8.53 3.02
C ALA A 88 9.11 8.06 4.17
N THR A 89 8.27 7.05 3.92
CA THR A 89 7.21 6.65 4.86
C THR A 89 7.43 5.27 5.49
N GLY A 90 8.38 4.49 4.95
CA GLY A 90 8.51 3.09 5.31
C GLY A 90 7.32 2.26 4.83
N LEU A 91 7.12 1.10 5.45
CA LEU A 91 6.04 0.18 5.14
C LEU A 91 4.74 0.63 5.79
N GLN A 92 3.71 0.86 4.97
CA GLN A 92 2.39 1.32 5.36
C GLN A 92 1.32 0.28 5.00
N ASP A 93 0.42 -0.02 5.94
CA ASP A 93 -0.78 -0.83 5.69
C ASP A 93 -1.77 -0.05 4.81
N LEU A 94 -2.09 -0.57 3.63
CA LEU A 94 -3.06 0.05 2.72
C LEU A 94 -4.47 0.09 3.31
N ASN A 95 -4.81 -0.82 4.22
CA ASN A 95 -6.10 -0.83 4.90
C ASN A 95 -6.27 0.34 5.86
N ILE A 96 -5.17 0.85 6.42
CA ILE A 96 -5.18 2.05 7.27
C ILE A 96 -5.13 3.29 6.38
N ALA A 97 -4.19 3.33 5.42
CA ALA A 97 -3.98 4.49 4.57
C ALA A 97 -5.21 4.84 3.69
N TYR A 98 -6.00 3.84 3.31
CA TYR A 98 -7.18 3.99 2.42
C TYR A 98 -8.46 3.45 3.06
N ALA A 99 -8.57 3.49 4.39
CA ALA A 99 -9.71 2.97 5.14
C ALA A 99 -11.07 3.56 4.69
N SER A 100 -11.09 4.84 4.28
CA SER A 100 -12.28 5.52 3.80
C SER A 100 -12.85 5.00 2.47
N LEU A 101 -12.05 4.27 1.69
CA LEU A 101 -12.46 3.64 0.44
C LEU A 101 -13.00 2.21 0.64
N LEU A 102 -12.83 1.64 1.83
CA LEU A 102 -13.24 0.29 2.14
C LEU A 102 -14.64 0.26 2.76
N THR A 103 -15.48 -0.66 2.30
CA THR A 103 -16.73 -0.95 2.98
C THR A 103 -16.47 -1.62 4.33
N PRO A 104 -17.37 -1.49 5.33
CA PRO A 104 -17.18 -2.09 6.65
C PRO A 104 -16.81 -3.58 6.58
N TYR A 105 -15.81 -3.98 7.38
CA TYR A 105 -15.27 -5.35 7.47
C TYR A 105 -14.56 -5.86 6.20
N SER A 106 -14.47 -5.06 5.13
CA SER A 106 -13.67 -5.38 3.95
C SER A 106 -12.20 -5.02 4.18
N TYR A 107 -11.29 -5.72 3.49
CA TYR A 107 -9.86 -5.45 3.59
C TYR A 107 -9.09 -5.85 2.34
N LEU A 108 -7.97 -5.19 2.10
CA LEU A 108 -7.00 -5.51 1.07
C LEU A 108 -5.98 -6.49 1.65
N SER A 109 -5.94 -7.71 1.14
CA SER A 109 -5.05 -8.75 1.66
C SER A 109 -3.67 -8.75 1.01
N GLN A 110 -3.59 -8.43 -0.29
CA GLN A 110 -2.35 -8.55 -1.04
C GLN A 110 -2.34 -7.55 -2.21
N ALA A 111 -1.28 -6.76 -2.33
CA ALA A 111 -1.01 -5.90 -3.47
C ALA A 111 -0.05 -6.61 -4.42
N ASN A 112 -0.56 -7.09 -5.57
CA ASN A 112 0.17 -7.96 -6.48
C ASN A 112 1.05 -7.19 -7.47
N ALA A 113 0.57 -6.03 -7.92
CA ALA A 113 1.28 -5.21 -8.89
C ALA A 113 1.00 -3.72 -8.69
N ILE A 114 1.94 -2.90 -9.17
CA ILE A 114 1.84 -1.45 -9.21
C ILE A 114 2.18 -0.95 -10.62
N SER A 115 1.47 0.08 -11.08
CA SER A 115 1.78 0.72 -12.36
C SER A 115 3.15 1.42 -12.34
N PRO A 116 3.80 1.58 -13.51
CA PRO A 116 5.13 2.21 -13.58
C PRO A 116 5.19 3.61 -12.97
N ASN A 117 4.12 4.39 -13.05
CA ASN A 117 4.02 5.73 -12.44
C ASN A 117 3.72 5.73 -10.93
N GLY A 118 3.65 4.54 -10.30
CA GLY A 118 3.40 4.39 -8.86
C GLY A 118 1.97 4.70 -8.40
N ARG A 119 1.04 4.99 -9.34
CA ARG A 119 -0.31 5.47 -9.02
C ARG A 119 -1.32 4.35 -8.78
N TYR A 120 -1.34 3.33 -9.63
CA TYR A 120 -2.37 2.29 -9.60
C TYR A 120 -1.82 1.01 -8.99
N ILE A 121 -2.51 0.49 -7.97
CA ILE A 121 -2.18 -0.77 -7.31
C ILE A 121 -3.32 -1.76 -7.55
N VAL A 122 -2.99 -2.97 -7.95
CA VAL A 122 -3.94 -4.07 -8.11
C VAL A 122 -3.59 -5.23 -7.19
N GLY A 123 -4.60 -5.99 -6.80
CA GLY A 123 -4.37 -7.13 -5.93
C GLY A 123 -5.64 -7.86 -5.57
N VAL A 124 -5.62 -8.52 -4.41
CA VAL A 124 -6.74 -9.29 -3.85
C VAL A 124 -7.15 -8.70 -2.50
N GLY A 125 -8.44 -8.57 -2.30
CA GLY A 125 -9.05 -8.16 -1.04
C GLY A 125 -10.28 -8.99 -0.71
N TYR A 126 -10.74 -8.92 0.52
CA TYR A 126 -12.00 -9.49 0.95
C TYR A 126 -13.10 -8.42 0.91
N ASN A 127 -14.18 -8.69 0.18
CA ASN A 127 -15.37 -7.85 0.13
C ASN A 127 -16.41 -8.45 1.08
N ALA A 128 -16.62 -7.81 2.23
CA ALA A 128 -17.54 -8.30 3.25
C ALA A 128 -19.01 -8.26 2.79
N ALA A 129 -19.39 -7.29 1.96
CA ALA A 129 -20.74 -7.20 1.42
C ALA A 129 -21.06 -8.35 0.45
N ALA A 130 -20.07 -8.82 -0.30
CA ALA A 130 -20.20 -9.95 -1.22
C ALA A 130 -19.84 -11.30 -0.56
N GLY A 131 -19.25 -11.29 0.65
CA GLY A 131 -18.83 -12.50 1.38
C GLY A 131 -17.71 -13.29 0.71
N ARG A 132 -16.88 -12.65 -0.13
CA ARG A 132 -15.84 -13.34 -0.93
C ARG A 132 -14.60 -12.49 -1.17
N SER A 133 -13.51 -13.14 -1.58
CA SER A 133 -12.33 -12.45 -2.07
C SER A 133 -12.53 -12.01 -3.51
N GLU A 134 -12.12 -10.78 -3.82
CA GLU A 134 -12.23 -10.17 -5.13
C GLU A 134 -10.94 -9.44 -5.50
N ALA A 135 -10.71 -9.25 -6.81
CA ALA A 135 -9.67 -8.37 -7.29
C ALA A 135 -10.03 -6.91 -6.99
N PHE A 136 -9.02 -6.09 -6.67
CA PHE A 136 -9.18 -4.65 -6.50
C PHE A 136 -8.26 -3.85 -7.43
N LEU A 137 -8.68 -2.64 -7.75
CA LEU A 137 -7.86 -1.57 -8.30
C LEU A 137 -7.92 -0.38 -7.35
N LEU A 138 -6.78 0.03 -6.84
CA LEU A 138 -6.62 1.21 -5.98
C LEU A 138 -5.91 2.32 -6.77
N ASP A 139 -6.54 3.50 -6.87
CA ASP A 139 -5.90 4.73 -7.34
C ASP A 139 -5.36 5.49 -6.10
N THR A 140 -4.04 5.55 -5.95
CA THR A 140 -3.40 6.18 -4.78
C THR A 140 -3.49 7.70 -4.76
N MET A 141 -3.90 8.32 -5.89
CA MET A 141 -4.12 9.77 -6.02
C MET A 141 -5.61 10.15 -5.96
N ASN A 142 -6.50 9.18 -5.78
CA ASN A 142 -7.91 9.50 -5.61
C ASN A 142 -8.05 10.27 -4.30
N PRO A 143 -8.44 11.56 -4.33
CA PRO A 143 -8.66 12.29 -3.09
C PRO A 143 -9.70 11.51 -2.30
N VAL A 144 -9.43 11.28 -1.01
CA VAL A 144 -10.47 10.82 -0.06
C VAL A 144 -11.71 11.67 -0.33
N PRO A 145 -12.88 11.11 -0.67
CA PRO A 145 -14.08 11.90 -0.81
C PRO A 145 -14.22 12.74 0.45
N GLU A 146 -14.13 14.07 0.31
CA GLU A 146 -14.35 14.94 1.46
C GLU A 146 -15.70 14.56 2.08
N PRO A 147 -15.78 14.35 3.41
CA PRO A 147 -17.04 13.99 4.05
C PRO A 147 -18.11 14.95 3.56
N ALA A 148 -19.27 14.43 3.15
CA ALA A 148 -20.40 15.22 2.67
C ALA A 148 -20.79 16.37 3.63
N SER A 149 -20.31 16.33 4.88
CA SER A 149 -20.37 17.39 5.89
C SER A 149 -19.74 18.72 5.47
N LEU A 150 -18.67 18.75 4.64
CA LEU A 150 -18.09 20.01 4.14
C LEU A 150 -18.97 20.66 3.08
N ILE A 151 -19.62 19.84 2.24
CA ILE A 151 -20.60 20.34 1.25
C ILE A 151 -21.83 20.88 1.98
N ALA A 152 -22.30 20.20 3.04
CA ALA A 152 -23.40 20.66 3.87
C ALA A 152 -23.06 21.95 4.63
N LEU A 153 -21.81 22.12 5.10
CA LEU A 153 -21.39 23.34 5.78
C LEU A 153 -21.33 24.53 4.80
N GLY A 154 -20.83 24.33 3.58
CA GLY A 154 -20.82 25.35 2.52
C GLY A 154 -22.22 25.78 2.10
N ALA A 155 -23.15 24.84 1.93
CA ALA A 155 -24.55 25.11 1.59
C ALA A 155 -25.30 25.81 2.76
N GLY A 156 -25.00 25.42 4.01
CA GLY A 156 -25.56 26.03 5.21
C GLY A 156 -25.12 27.49 5.39
N LEU A 157 -23.85 27.81 5.15
CA LEU A 157 -23.33 29.18 5.22
C LEU A 157 -23.89 30.07 4.10
N ALA A 158 -24.04 29.56 2.88
CA ALA A 158 -24.67 30.29 1.78
C ALA A 158 -26.15 30.57 2.06
N GLY A 159 -26.86 29.64 2.69
CA GLY A 159 -28.27 29.84 3.12
C GLY A 159 -28.42 30.91 4.20
N LEU A 160 -27.50 30.96 5.19
CA LEU A 160 -27.50 31.98 6.24
C LEU A 160 -27.21 33.39 5.73
N VAL A 161 -26.34 33.54 4.76
CA VAL A 161 -26.03 34.84 4.10
C VAL A 161 -27.22 35.31 3.28
N GLY A 162 -27.94 34.41 2.60
CA GLY A 162 -29.16 34.71 1.83
C GLY A 162 -30.32 35.17 2.72
N LEU A 163 -30.50 34.59 3.92
CA LEU A 163 -31.54 34.97 4.88
C LEU A 163 -31.26 36.35 5.50
N ARG A 164 -30.03 36.74 5.76
CA ARG A 164 -29.69 38.09 6.27
C ARG A 164 -30.01 39.20 5.28
N ARG A 165 -29.86 38.98 3.97
CA ARG A 165 -30.17 39.95 2.91
C ARG A 165 -31.69 40.20 2.76
N ARG A 166 -32.55 39.23 3.11
CA ARG A 166 -34.02 39.39 3.02
C ARG A 166 -34.64 40.15 4.19
N LYS A 167 -33.91 40.38 5.29
CA LYS A 167 -34.42 41.18 6.45
C LYS A 167 -34.04 42.66 6.38
N GLN A 168 -33.35 43.12 5.31
CA GLN A 168 -32.98 44.52 5.11
C GLN A 168 -33.65 45.18 3.90
N ALA A 169 -34.68 44.54 3.31
CA ALA A 169 -35.50 45.10 2.24
C ALA A 169 -36.94 45.32 2.73
#